data_244aa87373582a0872951fcb2fe263fc
#
_entry.id   244aa87373582a0872951fcb2fe263fc
#
_cell.length_a   1.000
_cell.length_b   1.000
_cell.length_c   1.000
_cell.angle_alpha   90.00
_cell.angle_beta   90.00
_cell.angle_gamma   90.00
#
_symmetry.space_group_name_H-M   'P 1'
#
loop_
_entity.id
_entity.type
_entity.pdbx_description
1 polymer ?
#
loop_
_entity_poly.entity_id
_entity_poly.type
_entity_poly.pdbx_seq_one_letter_code
_entity_poly.pdbx_strand_id
1 'polypeptide(L)'
;GVYTRSLKELFLIQEQRKSTHNYKICVSMVEIYNEKIRDLLVPPSSLNDGPTLLEIKRGKSGNYLPNANVMQVNSIDDIHRAMARGEENRSVGATKANEHSSRSHCLLIITTDGEEMESGSVMHGRLVLVDLAGSERVGKTDAQGERLREAKNINKSLSALGNVINALSNKQNHVPFRDSKLTYLLQDSLSKDNKVLMIAQISPSCADYQESVCSLDFTGRARGVQLGGAKAKTQNMELPRLQAQLKKAKEQLDTQNDKMKGFVEMRRSIKKMEKENDALQEKLESLEANNQNSNRGMKEINSAMVEKQAACRALEKKLVDSKKQIFSMKEREGWPIFVSYVYTKHYHEILDTRVGTTVPL
;
A
#
# COMPACT_ATOMS: atom_id res chain seq x y z
N GLY A 1 -29.01 -13.09 -6.65
CA GLY A 1 -29.07 -12.02 -7.66
C GLY A 1 -27.74 -11.77 -8.35
N VAL A 2 -27.61 -10.67 -9.09
CA VAL A 2 -26.39 -10.32 -9.86
C VAL A 2 -25.20 -10.15 -8.90
N TYR A 3 -25.39 -9.50 -7.77
CA TYR A 3 -24.33 -9.29 -6.77
C TYR A 3 -23.66 -10.59 -6.35
N THR A 4 -24.44 -11.58 -5.89
CA THR A 4 -23.92 -12.87 -5.43
C THR A 4 -23.20 -13.63 -6.54
N ARG A 5 -23.71 -13.59 -7.77
CA ARG A 5 -23.10 -14.28 -8.92
C ARG A 5 -21.76 -13.65 -9.30
N SER A 6 -21.72 -12.32 -9.41
CA SER A 6 -20.47 -11.59 -9.74
C SER A 6 -19.37 -11.84 -8.72
N LEU A 7 -19.73 -11.90 -7.45
CA LEU A 7 -18.79 -12.12 -6.37
C LEU A 7 -18.32 -13.57 -6.30
N LYS A 8 -19.22 -14.55 -6.55
CA LYS A 8 -18.82 -15.96 -6.69
C LYS A 8 -17.77 -16.13 -7.78
N GLU A 9 -18.01 -15.53 -8.95
CA GLU A 9 -17.08 -15.60 -10.08
C GLU A 9 -15.73 -14.95 -9.73
N LEU A 10 -15.74 -13.84 -9.01
CA LEU A 10 -14.52 -13.17 -8.58
C LEU A 10 -13.66 -14.06 -7.67
N PHE A 11 -14.28 -14.78 -6.72
CA PHE A 11 -13.55 -15.73 -5.87
C PHE A 11 -13.09 -16.98 -6.62
N LEU A 12 -13.86 -17.46 -7.60
CA LEU A 12 -13.41 -18.55 -8.48
C LEU A 12 -12.16 -18.15 -9.26
N ILE A 13 -12.12 -16.95 -9.82
CA ILE A 13 -10.94 -16.42 -10.52
C ILE A 13 -9.76 -16.27 -9.55
N GLN A 14 -9.99 -15.78 -8.34
CA GLN A 14 -8.96 -15.70 -7.30
C GLN A 14 -8.35 -17.07 -7.01
N GLU A 15 -9.17 -18.08 -6.80
CA GLU A 15 -8.68 -19.43 -6.50
C GLU A 15 -7.94 -20.05 -7.69
N GLN A 16 -8.44 -19.88 -8.91
CA GLN A 16 -7.75 -20.34 -10.13
C GLN A 16 -6.36 -19.71 -10.32
N ARG A 17 -6.16 -18.47 -9.88
CA ARG A 17 -4.92 -17.73 -10.04
C ARG A 17 -4.03 -17.70 -8.79
N LYS A 18 -4.39 -18.43 -7.76
CA LYS A 18 -3.71 -18.43 -6.45
C LYS A 18 -2.23 -18.82 -6.52
N SER A 19 -1.85 -19.65 -7.52
CA SER A 19 -0.46 -20.03 -7.74
C SER A 19 0.42 -18.94 -8.33
N THR A 20 -0.18 -17.94 -8.98
CA THR A 20 0.55 -16.87 -9.70
C THR A 20 0.29 -15.49 -9.15
N HIS A 21 -0.83 -15.28 -8.46
CA HIS A 21 -1.25 -13.98 -7.97
C HIS A 21 -1.75 -14.06 -6.52
N ASN A 22 -1.42 -13.05 -5.74
CA ASN A 22 -2.01 -12.80 -4.43
C ASN A 22 -3.06 -11.69 -4.55
N TYR A 23 -4.33 -11.98 -4.24
CA TYR A 23 -5.41 -11.01 -4.36
C TYR A 23 -5.91 -10.55 -2.99
N LYS A 24 -6.02 -9.24 -2.83
CA LYS A 24 -6.74 -8.61 -1.73
C LYS A 24 -8.05 -8.04 -2.26
N ILE A 25 -9.17 -8.52 -1.74
CA ILE A 25 -10.51 -8.08 -2.13
C ILE A 25 -11.11 -7.28 -0.97
N CYS A 26 -11.57 -6.08 -1.26
CA CYS A 26 -12.21 -5.22 -0.29
C CYS A 26 -13.57 -4.74 -0.81
N VAL A 27 -14.52 -4.56 0.10
CA VAL A 27 -15.86 -4.06 -0.22
C VAL A 27 -16.21 -2.85 0.61
N SER A 28 -16.93 -1.91 0.01
CA SER A 28 -17.63 -0.82 0.69
C SER A 28 -19.04 -0.70 0.12
N MET A 29 -19.99 -0.30 0.94
CA MET A 29 -21.39 -0.16 0.54
C MET A 29 -21.90 1.20 0.98
N VAL A 30 -22.44 1.96 0.03
CA VAL A 30 -22.90 3.31 0.28
C VAL A 30 -24.28 3.54 -0.30
N GLU A 31 -25.01 4.42 0.34
CA GLU A 31 -26.31 4.89 -0.10
C GLU A 31 -26.24 6.36 -0.52
N ILE A 32 -26.86 6.69 -1.64
CA ILE A 32 -27.08 8.07 -2.04
C ILE A 32 -28.57 8.38 -1.92
N TYR A 33 -28.90 9.20 -0.95
CA TYR A 33 -30.24 9.64 -0.65
C TYR A 33 -30.28 11.15 -0.49
N ASN A 34 -31.16 11.80 -1.20
CA ASN A 34 -31.32 13.27 -1.14
C ASN A 34 -30.00 14.04 -1.35
N GLU A 35 -29.19 13.63 -2.33
CA GLU A 35 -27.85 14.17 -2.63
C GLU A 35 -26.84 14.09 -1.45
N LYS A 36 -27.09 13.22 -0.49
CA LYS A 36 -26.18 12.89 0.62
C LYS A 36 -25.70 11.46 0.48
N ILE A 37 -24.42 11.23 0.74
CA ILE A 37 -23.83 9.89 0.70
C ILE A 37 -23.71 9.41 2.13
N ARG A 38 -24.28 8.23 2.40
CA ARG A 38 -24.20 7.55 3.70
C ARG A 38 -23.39 6.26 3.56
N ASP A 39 -22.62 5.94 4.58
CA ASP A 39 -21.92 4.67 4.69
C ASP A 39 -22.86 3.61 5.27
N LEU A 40 -23.04 2.51 4.55
CA LEU A 40 -23.89 1.40 4.99
C LEU A 40 -23.12 0.30 5.75
N LEU A 41 -21.78 0.36 5.81
CA LEU A 41 -20.95 -0.61 6.54
C LEU A 41 -20.51 -0.11 7.92
N VAL A 42 -21.10 0.97 8.41
CA VAL A 42 -20.84 1.51 9.74
C VAL A 42 -21.12 0.44 10.80
N PRO A 43 -20.24 0.26 11.81
CA PRO A 43 -20.48 -0.66 12.92
C PRO A 43 -21.71 -0.24 13.74
N PRO A 44 -22.45 -1.18 14.35
CA PRO A 44 -23.62 -0.87 15.17
C PRO A 44 -23.34 0.08 16.33
N SER A 45 -22.14 0.04 16.89
CA SER A 45 -21.69 0.93 17.97
C SER A 45 -21.64 2.42 17.57
N SER A 46 -21.50 2.71 16.30
CA SER A 46 -21.42 4.08 15.79
C SER A 46 -22.76 4.64 15.29
N LEU A 47 -23.84 3.86 15.32
CA LEU A 47 -25.17 4.31 14.89
C LEU A 47 -25.79 5.35 15.81
N ASN A 48 -25.34 5.42 17.07
CA ASN A 48 -25.81 6.40 18.05
C ASN A 48 -25.29 7.83 17.77
N ASP A 49 -24.20 7.98 16.97
CA ASP A 49 -23.60 9.27 16.63
C ASP A 49 -24.27 9.95 15.42
N GLY A 50 -25.34 9.35 14.89
CA GLY A 50 -26.03 9.80 13.68
C GLY A 50 -25.37 9.29 12.39
N PRO A 51 -26.01 9.54 11.23
CA PRO A 51 -25.53 9.03 9.95
C PRO A 51 -24.22 9.69 9.55
N THR A 52 -23.17 8.90 9.37
CA THR A 52 -21.90 9.37 8.83
C THR A 52 -22.07 9.79 7.37
N LEU A 53 -22.00 11.07 7.09
CA LEU A 53 -22.05 11.61 5.73
C LEU A 53 -20.65 11.57 5.10
N LEU A 54 -20.61 11.06 3.89
CA LEU A 54 -19.38 10.92 3.14
C LEU A 54 -19.26 12.00 2.05
N GLU A 55 -18.02 12.40 1.78
CA GLU A 55 -17.69 13.30 0.68
C GLU A 55 -16.83 12.61 -0.38
N ILE A 56 -17.11 12.93 -1.64
CA ILE A 56 -16.31 12.43 -2.76
C ILE A 56 -15.07 13.30 -2.89
N LYS A 57 -13.88 12.68 -2.85
CA LYS A 57 -12.60 13.32 -3.17
C LYS A 57 -12.03 12.71 -4.45
N ARG A 58 -11.23 13.51 -5.16
CA ARG A 58 -10.52 13.07 -6.35
C ARG A 58 -9.06 12.77 -5.99
N GLY A 59 -8.64 11.54 -6.24
CA GLY A 59 -7.27 11.07 -6.06
C GLY A 59 -6.57 10.76 -7.39
N LYS A 60 -5.37 10.22 -7.32
CA LYS A 60 -4.59 9.80 -8.50
C LYS A 60 -5.28 8.68 -9.29
N SER A 61 -5.98 7.78 -8.61
CA SER A 61 -6.67 6.62 -9.19
C SER A 61 -8.13 6.89 -9.54
N GLY A 62 -8.64 8.11 -9.35
CA GLY A 62 -10.01 8.51 -9.61
C GLY A 62 -10.76 9.01 -8.37
N ASN A 63 -12.09 9.05 -8.48
CA ASN A 63 -12.96 9.49 -7.39
C ASN A 63 -13.08 8.41 -6.31
N TYR A 64 -12.98 8.81 -5.04
CA TYR A 64 -13.05 7.91 -3.88
C TYR A 64 -13.73 8.57 -2.68
N LEU A 65 -14.05 7.76 -1.69
CA LEU A 65 -14.69 8.16 -0.44
C LEU A 65 -13.71 7.91 0.71
N PRO A 66 -12.95 8.91 1.17
CA PRO A 66 -11.82 8.72 2.11
C PRO A 66 -12.24 8.14 3.46
N ASN A 67 -13.47 8.45 3.90
CA ASN A 67 -13.96 8.06 5.23
C ASN A 67 -14.96 6.90 5.17
N ALA A 68 -15.11 6.23 4.02
CA ALA A 68 -15.98 5.06 3.91
C ALA A 68 -15.36 3.86 4.62
N ASN A 69 -16.18 3.10 5.34
CA ASN A 69 -15.77 1.81 5.88
C ASN A 69 -15.50 0.82 4.76
N VAL A 70 -14.33 0.22 4.79
CA VAL A 70 -13.88 -0.77 3.83
C VAL A 70 -13.63 -2.08 4.56
N MET A 71 -14.36 -3.13 4.18
CA MET A 71 -14.18 -4.47 4.72
C MET A 71 -13.34 -5.30 3.78
N GLN A 72 -12.26 -5.88 4.27
CA GLN A 72 -11.57 -6.94 3.54
C GLN A 72 -12.40 -8.22 3.62
N VAL A 73 -12.58 -8.88 2.49
CA VAL A 73 -13.39 -10.10 2.36
C VAL A 73 -12.52 -11.21 1.80
N ASN A 74 -12.58 -12.37 2.45
CA ASN A 74 -11.80 -13.55 2.08
C ASN A 74 -12.71 -14.70 1.64
N SER A 75 -14.02 -14.55 1.82
CA SER A 75 -15.02 -15.57 1.49
C SER A 75 -16.33 -14.92 1.02
N ILE A 76 -17.17 -15.75 0.41
CA ILE A 76 -18.54 -15.34 0.03
C ILE A 76 -19.37 -15.01 1.28
N ASP A 77 -19.13 -15.68 2.40
CA ASP A 77 -19.85 -15.44 3.65
C ASP A 77 -19.51 -14.07 4.24
N ASP A 78 -18.27 -13.60 4.08
CA ASP A 78 -17.89 -12.23 4.47
C ASP A 78 -18.71 -11.20 3.69
N ILE A 79 -18.96 -11.46 2.42
CA ILE A 79 -19.76 -10.57 1.57
C ILE A 79 -21.22 -10.63 1.98
N HIS A 80 -21.78 -11.81 2.23
CA HIS A 80 -23.15 -11.93 2.72
C HIS A 80 -23.31 -11.17 4.05
N ARG A 81 -22.34 -11.23 4.94
CA ARG A 81 -22.33 -10.44 6.18
C ARG A 81 -22.28 -8.93 5.92
N ALA A 82 -21.42 -8.50 4.99
CA ALA A 82 -21.35 -7.08 4.60
C ALA A 82 -22.66 -6.59 4.00
N MET A 83 -23.26 -7.38 3.09
CA MET A 83 -24.55 -7.04 2.47
C MET A 83 -25.70 -7.01 3.50
N ALA A 84 -25.77 -8.00 4.37
CA ALA A 84 -26.80 -8.05 5.43
C ALA A 84 -26.70 -6.82 6.34
N ARG A 85 -25.47 -6.44 6.77
CA ARG A 85 -25.23 -5.21 7.53
C ARG A 85 -25.66 -3.96 6.75
N GLY A 86 -25.32 -3.91 5.47
CA GLY A 86 -25.71 -2.77 4.62
C GLY A 86 -27.22 -2.64 4.48
N GLU A 87 -27.94 -3.74 4.33
CA GLU A 87 -29.40 -3.78 4.25
C GLU A 87 -30.05 -3.39 5.59
N GLU A 88 -29.50 -3.87 6.71
CA GLU A 88 -29.95 -3.47 8.04
C GLU A 88 -29.79 -1.97 8.27
N ASN A 89 -28.61 -1.41 7.98
CA ASN A 89 -28.36 0.02 8.13
C ASN A 89 -29.18 0.88 7.17
N ARG A 90 -29.49 0.37 5.97
CA ARG A 90 -30.40 1.00 5.01
C ARG A 90 -31.85 1.04 5.55
N SER A 91 -32.27 -0.05 6.17
CA SER A 91 -33.64 -0.18 6.73
C SER A 91 -33.86 0.68 7.98
N VAL A 92 -32.87 0.83 8.83
CA VAL A 92 -32.93 1.69 10.05
C VAL A 92 -33.14 3.16 9.68
N GLY A 93 -32.61 3.60 8.52
CA GLY A 93 -32.86 4.95 7.99
C GLY A 93 -34.27 5.18 7.42
N ALA A 94 -35.06 4.12 7.27
CA ALA A 94 -36.40 4.17 6.71
C ALA A 94 -37.45 4.49 7.81
N THR A 95 -38.24 5.52 7.62
CA THR A 95 -39.47 5.70 8.42
C THR A 95 -40.52 4.70 8.00
N LYS A 96 -41.34 4.20 8.95
CA LYS A 96 -42.35 3.14 8.75
C LYS A 96 -43.40 3.38 7.62
N ALA A 97 -43.37 4.52 6.96
CA ALA A 97 -44.38 4.92 5.95
C ALA A 97 -43.84 5.01 4.50
N ASN A 98 -42.52 4.79 4.26
CA ASN A 98 -41.97 4.98 2.92
C ASN A 98 -40.98 3.84 2.60
N GLU A 99 -41.16 3.19 1.45
CA GLU A 99 -40.16 2.30 0.83
C GLU A 99 -38.89 3.12 0.50
N HIS A 100 -37.97 3.23 1.48
CA HIS A 100 -36.74 4.01 1.34
C HIS A 100 -35.85 3.47 0.22
N SER A 101 -35.94 2.16 -0.04
CA SER A 101 -35.15 1.48 -1.07
C SER A 101 -35.49 1.94 -2.47
N SER A 102 -36.77 2.25 -2.77
CA SER A 102 -37.17 2.77 -4.08
C SER A 102 -36.75 4.23 -4.32
N ARG A 103 -36.25 4.93 -3.30
CA ARG A 103 -35.95 6.36 -3.32
C ARG A 103 -34.50 6.71 -3.10
N SER A 104 -33.67 5.71 -2.92
CA SER A 104 -32.22 5.87 -2.73
C SER A 104 -31.45 5.00 -3.70
N HIS A 105 -30.27 5.47 -4.14
CA HIS A 105 -29.34 4.64 -4.91
C HIS A 105 -28.43 3.90 -3.94
N CYS A 106 -28.25 2.60 -4.12
CA CYS A 106 -27.32 1.78 -3.35
C CYS A 106 -26.16 1.35 -4.25
N LEU A 107 -24.94 1.57 -3.79
CA LEU A 107 -23.72 1.19 -4.51
C LEU A 107 -22.90 0.24 -3.66
N LEU A 108 -22.62 -0.95 -4.17
CA LEU A 108 -21.63 -1.89 -3.64
C LEU A 108 -20.36 -1.71 -4.48
N ILE A 109 -19.32 -1.23 -3.85
CA ILE A 109 -18.02 -0.96 -4.48
C ILE A 109 -17.04 -2.04 -4.02
N ILE A 110 -16.53 -2.81 -4.97
CA ILE A 110 -15.55 -3.86 -4.76
C ILE A 110 -14.25 -3.39 -5.38
N THR A 111 -13.17 -3.43 -4.60
CA THR A 111 -11.82 -3.15 -5.06
C THR A 111 -10.98 -4.40 -4.91
N THR A 112 -10.14 -4.65 -5.90
CA THR A 112 -9.23 -5.79 -5.91
C THR A 112 -7.83 -5.31 -6.20
N ASP A 113 -6.90 -5.68 -5.34
CA ASP A 113 -5.47 -5.51 -5.58
C ASP A 113 -4.88 -6.90 -5.81
N GLY A 114 -4.37 -7.15 -7.00
CA GLY A 114 -3.74 -8.42 -7.39
C GLY A 114 -2.24 -8.21 -7.59
N GLU A 115 -1.42 -8.86 -6.78
CA GLU A 115 0.03 -8.86 -6.92
C GLU A 115 0.47 -10.14 -7.62
N GLU A 116 1.13 -10.00 -8.76
CA GLU A 116 1.76 -11.12 -9.46
C GLU A 116 3.03 -11.54 -8.70
N MET A 117 3.11 -12.81 -8.30
CA MET A 117 4.17 -13.29 -7.40
C MET A 117 5.55 -13.26 -8.05
N GLU A 118 5.63 -13.45 -9.35
CA GLU A 118 6.89 -13.51 -10.08
C GLU A 118 7.48 -12.11 -10.33
N SER A 119 6.68 -11.21 -10.88
CA SER A 119 7.12 -9.85 -11.25
C SER A 119 6.95 -8.82 -10.13
N GLY A 120 6.10 -9.11 -9.13
CA GLY A 120 5.68 -8.15 -8.11
C GLY A 120 4.83 -7.01 -8.68
N SER A 121 4.33 -7.15 -9.89
CA SER A 121 3.44 -6.18 -10.53
C SER A 121 2.09 -6.17 -9.83
N VAL A 122 1.56 -4.98 -9.52
CA VAL A 122 0.27 -4.82 -8.87
C VAL A 122 -0.78 -4.36 -9.88
N MET A 123 -1.87 -5.10 -9.96
CA MET A 123 -3.05 -4.77 -10.75
C MET A 123 -4.17 -4.29 -9.83
N HIS A 124 -4.74 -3.14 -10.16
CA HIS A 124 -5.90 -2.61 -9.44
C HIS A 124 -7.17 -2.81 -10.25
N GLY A 125 -8.13 -3.50 -9.68
CA GLY A 125 -9.47 -3.69 -10.22
C GLY A 125 -10.53 -2.98 -9.38
N ARG A 126 -11.59 -2.49 -10.04
CA ARG A 126 -12.76 -1.92 -9.37
C ARG A 126 -14.03 -2.38 -10.08
N LEU A 127 -14.94 -2.98 -9.33
CA LEU A 127 -16.28 -3.33 -9.77
C LEU A 127 -17.28 -2.53 -8.93
N VAL A 128 -18.17 -1.80 -9.59
CA VAL A 128 -19.23 -1.03 -8.94
C VAL A 128 -20.57 -1.62 -9.37
N LEU A 129 -21.31 -2.17 -8.42
CA LEU A 129 -22.66 -2.69 -8.63
C LEU A 129 -23.63 -1.66 -8.06
N VAL A 130 -24.55 -1.20 -8.90
CA VAL A 130 -25.45 -0.10 -8.58
C VAL A 130 -26.89 -0.58 -8.64
N ASP A 131 -27.62 -0.36 -7.56
CA ASP A 131 -29.07 -0.44 -7.49
C ASP A 131 -29.61 1.00 -7.48
N LEU A 132 -30.20 1.41 -8.60
CA LEU A 132 -30.70 2.78 -8.78
C LEU A 132 -32.06 2.96 -8.09
N ALA A 133 -32.33 4.18 -7.64
CA ALA A 133 -33.67 4.57 -7.21
C ALA A 133 -34.67 4.42 -8.34
N GLY A 134 -35.97 4.33 -8.03
CA GLY A 134 -37.06 4.25 -9.00
C GLY A 134 -37.04 5.42 -9.98
N SER A 135 -37.38 5.12 -11.22
CA SER A 135 -37.42 6.10 -12.32
C SER A 135 -38.82 6.73 -12.55
N GLU A 136 -39.77 6.39 -11.70
CA GLU A 136 -41.14 6.89 -11.78
C GLU A 136 -41.22 8.42 -11.62
N ARG A 137 -42.11 9.05 -12.37
CA ARG A 137 -42.26 10.51 -12.38
C ARG A 137 -43.03 11.02 -11.16
N VAL A 138 -42.53 12.12 -10.56
CA VAL A 138 -43.14 12.80 -9.39
C VAL A 138 -44.60 13.22 -9.61
N GLY A 139 -45.02 13.45 -10.85
CA GLY A 139 -46.37 13.91 -11.19
C GLY A 139 -47.52 12.92 -10.85
N LYS A 140 -47.20 11.67 -10.49
CA LYS A 140 -48.16 10.67 -9.99
C LYS A 140 -48.30 10.67 -8.44
N THR A 141 -47.51 11.46 -7.73
CA THR A 141 -47.55 11.50 -6.27
C THR A 141 -47.97 12.92 -5.84
N ASP A 142 -49.08 13.03 -5.08
CA ASP A 142 -49.54 14.30 -4.44
C ASP A 142 -48.58 14.77 -3.32
N ALA A 143 -47.27 14.69 -3.57
CA ALA A 143 -46.23 14.96 -2.60
C ALA A 143 -46.09 16.47 -2.35
N GLN A 144 -46.19 16.87 -1.08
CA GLN A 144 -45.98 18.26 -0.63
C GLN A 144 -44.81 18.33 0.40
N GLY A 145 -44.21 19.52 0.53
CA GLY A 145 -43.16 19.75 1.54
C GLY A 145 -41.89 18.96 1.31
N GLU A 146 -41.45 18.19 2.32
CA GLU A 146 -40.20 17.42 2.29
C GLU A 146 -40.25 16.28 1.26
N ARG A 147 -41.42 15.65 1.07
CA ARG A 147 -41.59 14.58 0.07
C ARG A 147 -41.40 15.11 -1.35
N LEU A 148 -41.82 16.33 -1.62
CA LEU A 148 -41.61 16.96 -2.93
C LEU A 148 -40.12 17.27 -3.16
N ARG A 149 -39.36 17.69 -2.13
CA ARG A 149 -37.92 17.89 -2.22
C ARG A 149 -37.18 16.57 -2.46
N GLU A 150 -37.55 15.52 -1.72
CA GLU A 150 -37.03 14.16 -1.91
C GLU A 150 -37.20 13.71 -3.36
N ALA A 151 -38.42 13.71 -3.85
CA ALA A 151 -38.77 13.30 -5.21
C ALA A 151 -38.05 14.15 -6.28
N LYS A 152 -37.88 15.46 -6.06
CA LYS A 152 -37.07 16.32 -6.93
C LYS A 152 -35.59 15.91 -6.95
N ASN A 153 -35.02 15.53 -5.83
CA ASN A 153 -33.60 15.14 -5.75
C ASN A 153 -33.35 13.75 -6.38
N ILE A 154 -34.30 12.80 -6.23
CA ILE A 154 -34.25 11.50 -6.92
C ILE A 154 -34.27 11.71 -8.43
N ASN A 155 -35.24 12.47 -8.94
CA ASN A 155 -35.33 12.76 -10.35
C ASN A 155 -34.13 13.59 -10.85
N LYS A 156 -33.55 14.46 -10.03
CA LYS A 156 -32.36 15.21 -10.37
C LYS A 156 -31.16 14.27 -10.62
N SER A 157 -30.93 13.28 -9.75
CA SER A 157 -29.80 12.34 -9.90
C SER A 157 -29.97 11.46 -11.15
N LEU A 158 -31.18 10.96 -11.42
CA LEU A 158 -31.48 10.16 -12.64
C LEU A 158 -31.43 11.02 -13.91
N SER A 159 -31.95 12.26 -13.86
CA SER A 159 -31.82 13.21 -14.97
C SER A 159 -30.37 13.57 -15.26
N ALA A 160 -29.56 13.81 -14.22
CA ALA A 160 -28.12 14.05 -14.35
C ALA A 160 -27.41 12.84 -15.00
N LEU A 161 -27.79 11.61 -14.61
CA LEU A 161 -27.30 10.40 -15.28
C LEU A 161 -27.70 10.37 -16.75
N GLY A 162 -28.96 10.74 -17.08
CA GLY A 162 -29.45 10.88 -18.45
C GLY A 162 -28.62 11.89 -19.26
N ASN A 163 -28.30 13.03 -18.68
CA ASN A 163 -27.47 14.06 -19.32
C ASN A 163 -26.03 13.57 -19.57
N VAL A 164 -25.44 12.86 -18.60
CA VAL A 164 -24.13 12.23 -18.75
C VAL A 164 -24.14 11.22 -19.88
N ILE A 165 -25.13 10.31 -19.93
CA ILE A 165 -25.27 9.30 -20.98
C ILE A 165 -25.46 10.00 -22.36
N ASN A 166 -26.27 11.02 -22.43
CA ASN A 166 -26.46 11.78 -23.66
C ASN A 166 -25.18 12.48 -24.14
N ALA A 167 -24.46 13.12 -23.24
CA ALA A 167 -23.18 13.76 -23.55
C ALA A 167 -22.15 12.75 -24.04
N LEU A 168 -22.07 11.56 -23.40
CA LEU A 168 -21.16 10.47 -23.78
C LEU A 168 -21.55 9.89 -25.16
N SER A 169 -22.82 9.64 -25.40
CA SER A 169 -23.32 9.11 -26.66
C SER A 169 -23.01 10.06 -27.83
N ASN A 170 -23.18 11.37 -27.61
CA ASN A 170 -22.89 12.41 -28.58
C ASN A 170 -21.40 12.84 -28.61
N LYS A 171 -20.54 12.17 -27.89
CA LYS A 171 -19.08 12.45 -27.81
C LYS A 171 -18.79 13.93 -27.52
N GLN A 172 -19.57 14.55 -26.65
CA GLN A 172 -19.40 15.95 -26.25
C GLN A 172 -18.08 16.13 -25.48
N ASN A 173 -17.43 17.29 -25.67
CA ASN A 173 -16.18 17.62 -24.97
C ASN A 173 -16.38 17.77 -23.46
N HIS A 174 -17.54 18.26 -23.05
CA HIS A 174 -17.89 18.41 -21.63
C HIS A 174 -18.99 17.43 -21.26
N VAL A 175 -18.73 16.59 -20.26
CA VAL A 175 -19.69 15.64 -19.69
C VAL A 175 -20.01 16.08 -18.25
N PRO A 176 -21.30 16.35 -17.94
CA PRO A 176 -21.69 17.00 -16.68
C PRO A 176 -21.75 16.02 -15.50
N PHE A 177 -20.62 15.38 -15.14
CA PHE A 177 -20.57 14.43 -14.04
C PHE A 177 -20.86 15.04 -12.66
N ARG A 178 -20.66 16.35 -12.48
CA ARG A 178 -20.81 17.03 -11.19
C ARG A 178 -22.25 17.46 -10.88
N ASP A 179 -23.20 17.21 -11.77
CA ASP A 179 -24.59 17.63 -11.58
C ASP A 179 -25.31 16.84 -10.47
N SER A 180 -24.81 15.64 -10.13
CA SER A 180 -25.29 14.87 -8.97
C SER A 180 -24.15 14.11 -8.30
N LYS A 181 -24.35 13.74 -7.02
CA LYS A 181 -23.41 12.87 -6.30
C LYS A 181 -23.27 11.50 -6.96
N LEU A 182 -24.37 10.96 -7.51
CA LEU A 182 -24.35 9.69 -8.23
C LEU A 182 -23.42 9.75 -9.46
N THR A 183 -23.64 10.71 -10.34
CA THR A 183 -22.83 10.84 -11.57
C THR A 183 -21.38 11.16 -11.26
N TYR A 184 -21.13 11.95 -10.21
CA TYR A 184 -19.77 12.27 -9.81
C TYR A 184 -19.04 11.04 -9.26
N LEU A 185 -19.70 10.20 -8.45
CA LEU A 185 -19.11 8.95 -7.94
C LEU A 185 -18.87 7.92 -9.05
N LEU A 186 -19.76 7.88 -10.06
CA LEU A 186 -19.68 6.97 -11.21
C LEU A 186 -18.78 7.49 -12.35
N GLN A 187 -18.24 8.71 -12.26
CA GLN A 187 -17.44 9.33 -13.32
C GLN A 187 -16.35 8.41 -13.86
N ASP A 188 -15.59 7.76 -12.98
CA ASP A 188 -14.51 6.89 -13.42
C ASP A 188 -15.03 5.61 -14.08
N SER A 189 -16.16 5.07 -13.62
CA SER A 189 -16.79 3.88 -14.20
C SER A 189 -17.38 4.15 -15.58
N LEU A 190 -17.87 5.37 -15.81
CA LEU A 190 -18.45 5.83 -17.08
C LEU A 190 -17.41 6.49 -18.01
N SER A 191 -16.15 6.49 -17.64
CA SER A 191 -15.05 7.00 -18.46
C SER A 191 -14.52 5.95 -19.44
N LYS A 192 -13.66 6.39 -20.39
CA LYS A 192 -13.01 5.50 -21.35
C LYS A 192 -12.23 4.37 -20.65
N ASP A 193 -12.09 3.26 -21.34
CA ASP A 193 -11.36 2.07 -20.92
C ASP A 193 -12.03 1.24 -19.79
N ASN A 194 -13.35 1.43 -19.56
CA ASN A 194 -14.12 0.62 -18.62
C ASN A 194 -15.25 -0.14 -19.34
N LYS A 195 -15.70 -1.24 -18.72
CA LYS A 195 -16.88 -1.99 -19.16
C LYS A 195 -18.07 -1.61 -18.30
N VAL A 196 -19.17 -1.27 -18.92
CA VAL A 196 -20.45 -0.96 -18.25
C VAL A 196 -21.52 -1.88 -18.79
N LEU A 197 -22.26 -2.50 -17.87
CA LEU A 197 -23.49 -3.24 -18.17
C LEU A 197 -24.66 -2.52 -17.51
N MET A 198 -25.67 -2.22 -18.27
CA MET A 198 -26.95 -1.67 -17.79
C MET A 198 -28.05 -2.70 -17.94
N ILE A 199 -28.72 -2.99 -16.82
CA ILE A 199 -29.89 -3.88 -16.79
C ILE A 199 -31.10 -2.97 -16.58
N ALA A 200 -32.00 -2.91 -17.58
CA ALA A 200 -33.21 -2.15 -17.50
C ALA A 200 -34.41 -3.06 -17.25
N GLN A 201 -35.28 -2.64 -16.34
CA GLN A 201 -36.53 -3.32 -16.03
C GLN A 201 -37.69 -2.51 -16.64
N ILE A 202 -38.66 -3.21 -17.23
CA ILE A 202 -39.88 -2.63 -17.74
C ILE A 202 -41.09 -3.37 -17.16
N SER A 203 -42.20 -2.66 -16.96
CA SER A 203 -43.46 -3.25 -16.51
C SER A 203 -44.25 -3.83 -17.68
N PRO A 204 -44.83 -5.02 -17.55
CA PRO A 204 -45.75 -5.58 -18.54
C PRO A 204 -47.16 -4.94 -18.48
N SER A 205 -47.43 -4.09 -17.48
CA SER A 205 -48.72 -3.45 -17.30
C SER A 205 -48.96 -2.33 -18.31
N CYS A 206 -50.15 -2.30 -18.95
CA CYS A 206 -50.57 -1.20 -19.82
C CYS A 206 -50.63 0.15 -19.08
N ALA A 207 -50.88 0.15 -17.77
CA ALA A 207 -50.90 1.36 -16.96
C ALA A 207 -49.53 2.05 -16.89
N ASP A 208 -48.44 1.28 -17.07
CA ASP A 208 -47.04 1.76 -16.97
C ASP A 208 -46.38 1.91 -18.34
N TYR A 209 -47.17 1.91 -19.42
CA TYR A 209 -46.67 1.98 -20.81
C TYR A 209 -45.70 3.17 -21.01
N GLN A 210 -46.10 4.36 -20.55
CA GLN A 210 -45.26 5.57 -20.71
C GLN A 210 -43.95 5.48 -19.97
N GLU A 211 -43.93 4.90 -18.77
CA GLU A 211 -42.70 4.69 -17.99
C GLU A 211 -41.79 3.66 -18.67
N SER A 212 -42.38 2.59 -19.23
CA SER A 212 -41.64 1.59 -20.01
C SER A 212 -40.99 2.19 -21.25
N VAL A 213 -41.70 3.04 -21.99
CA VAL A 213 -41.19 3.79 -23.17
C VAL A 213 -40.01 4.69 -22.72
N CYS A 214 -40.15 5.46 -21.64
CA CYS A 214 -39.08 6.31 -21.12
C CYS A 214 -37.84 5.50 -20.75
N SER A 215 -38.03 4.32 -20.13
CA SER A 215 -36.94 3.42 -19.78
C SER A 215 -36.24 2.86 -21.01
N LEU A 216 -36.99 2.49 -22.06
CA LEU A 216 -36.43 2.01 -23.33
C LEU A 216 -35.68 3.11 -24.07
N ASP A 217 -36.19 4.34 -24.10
CA ASP A 217 -35.48 5.49 -24.70
C ASP A 217 -34.15 5.80 -23.97
N PHE A 218 -34.18 5.72 -22.67
CA PHE A 218 -32.96 5.90 -21.86
C PHE A 218 -31.93 4.82 -22.17
N THR A 219 -32.31 3.55 -22.18
CA THR A 219 -31.43 2.42 -22.51
C THR A 219 -30.97 2.45 -23.97
N GLY A 220 -31.80 2.90 -24.90
CA GLY A 220 -31.40 3.12 -26.28
C GLY A 220 -30.22 4.09 -26.39
N ARG A 221 -30.30 5.20 -25.68
CA ARG A 221 -29.20 6.17 -25.61
C ARG A 221 -27.96 5.59 -24.92
N ALA A 222 -28.14 4.87 -23.83
CA ALA A 222 -27.03 4.20 -23.12
C ALA A 222 -26.29 3.19 -24.00
N ARG A 223 -27.01 2.43 -24.83
CA ARG A 223 -26.42 1.49 -25.80
C ARG A 223 -25.55 2.19 -26.85
N GLY A 224 -25.81 3.43 -27.17
CA GLY A 224 -25.03 4.26 -28.12
C GLY A 224 -23.68 4.70 -27.56
N VAL A 225 -23.44 4.58 -26.25
CA VAL A 225 -22.19 5.02 -25.60
C VAL A 225 -21.09 4.03 -25.91
N GLN A 226 -20.01 4.50 -26.51
CA GLN A 226 -18.79 3.73 -26.77
C GLN A 226 -17.70 4.12 -25.79
N LEU A 227 -17.45 3.29 -24.77
CA LEU A 227 -16.40 3.53 -23.76
C LEU A 227 -15.03 2.96 -24.15
N GLY A 228 -14.95 2.20 -25.26
CA GLY A 228 -13.73 1.48 -25.65
C GLY A 228 -13.59 0.13 -24.97
N GLY A 229 -12.44 -0.52 -25.17
CA GLY A 229 -12.11 -1.79 -24.49
C GLY A 229 -11.54 -1.53 -23.09
N ALA A 230 -11.91 -2.36 -22.12
CA ALA A 230 -11.30 -2.27 -20.78
C ALA A 230 -9.80 -2.53 -20.87
N LYS A 231 -9.01 -1.63 -20.33
CA LYS A 231 -7.56 -1.79 -20.19
C LYS A 231 -7.22 -2.08 -18.74
N ALA A 232 -6.35 -3.06 -18.52
CA ALA A 232 -5.83 -3.33 -17.19
C ALA A 232 -4.99 -2.14 -16.72
N LYS A 233 -5.29 -1.63 -15.53
CA LYS A 233 -4.45 -0.64 -14.84
C LYS A 233 -3.39 -1.40 -14.05
N THR A 234 -2.31 -1.77 -14.71
CA THR A 234 -1.15 -2.40 -14.08
C THR A 234 -0.18 -1.30 -13.66
N GLN A 235 0.16 -1.25 -12.40
CA GLN A 235 1.30 -0.48 -11.93
C GLN A 235 2.49 -1.41 -11.94
N ASN A 236 3.43 -1.14 -12.83
CA ASN A 236 4.71 -1.84 -12.80
C ASN A 236 5.47 -1.35 -11.56
N MET A 237 5.42 -2.13 -10.48
CA MET A 237 6.08 -1.84 -9.20
C MET A 237 7.56 -2.23 -9.21
N GLU A 238 8.04 -2.82 -10.31
CA GLU A 238 9.42 -3.30 -10.43
C GLU A 238 10.42 -2.13 -10.28
N LEU A 239 10.18 -1.03 -10.98
CA LEU A 239 11.04 0.16 -10.89
C LEU A 239 11.06 0.81 -9.48
N PRO A 240 9.92 1.10 -8.82
CA PRO A 240 9.90 1.57 -7.43
C PRO A 240 10.50 0.58 -6.44
N ARG A 241 10.28 -0.74 -6.62
CA ARG A 241 10.85 -1.80 -5.78
C ARG A 241 12.37 -1.87 -5.92
N LEU A 242 12.89 -1.84 -7.15
CA LEU A 242 14.31 -1.78 -7.43
C LEU A 242 14.94 -0.50 -6.91
N GLN A 243 14.27 0.64 -7.05
CA GLN A 243 14.73 1.92 -6.48
C GLN A 243 14.79 1.87 -4.95
N ALA A 244 13.79 1.28 -4.28
CA ALA A 244 13.78 1.11 -2.83
C ALA A 244 14.87 0.15 -2.37
N GLN A 245 15.10 -0.96 -3.08
CA GLN A 245 16.19 -1.89 -2.82
C GLN A 245 17.56 -1.24 -3.03
N LEU A 246 17.72 -0.48 -4.11
CA LEU A 246 18.94 0.28 -4.39
C LEU A 246 19.23 1.32 -3.31
N LYS A 247 18.19 2.02 -2.82
CA LYS A 247 18.34 2.99 -1.73
C LYS A 247 18.79 2.31 -0.44
N LYS A 248 18.16 1.19 -0.05
CA LYS A 248 18.57 0.40 1.11
C LYS A 248 20.01 -0.12 0.97
N ALA A 249 20.37 -0.64 -0.20
CA ALA A 249 21.71 -1.12 -0.46
C ALA A 249 22.76 -0.01 -0.36
N LYS A 250 22.44 1.21 -0.85
CA LYS A 250 23.31 2.39 -0.71
C LYS A 250 23.47 2.81 0.76
N GLU A 251 22.39 2.89 1.52
CA GLU A 251 22.43 3.22 2.95
C GLU A 251 23.26 2.19 3.74
N GLN A 252 23.15 0.92 3.40
CA GLN A 252 23.96 -0.15 3.99
C GLN A 252 25.45 -0.01 3.62
N LEU A 253 25.73 0.32 2.34
CA LEU A 253 27.09 0.54 1.86
C LEU A 253 27.75 1.74 2.56
N ASP A 254 27.03 2.85 2.72
CA ASP A 254 27.52 4.04 3.42
C ASP A 254 27.81 3.75 4.88
N THR A 255 26.94 3.00 5.56
CA THR A 255 27.17 2.55 6.94
C THR A 255 28.40 1.66 7.06
N GLN A 256 28.66 0.81 6.08
CA GLN A 256 29.85 -0.05 6.05
C GLN A 256 31.11 0.74 5.73
N ASN A 257 31.03 1.71 4.83
CA ASN A 257 32.16 2.60 4.52
C ASN A 257 32.59 3.43 5.73
N ASP A 258 31.65 3.91 6.54
CA ASP A 258 31.97 4.64 7.76
C ASP A 258 32.61 3.74 8.84
N LYS A 259 32.13 2.49 8.97
CA LYS A 259 32.81 1.49 9.80
C LYS A 259 34.22 1.21 9.29
N MET A 260 34.43 1.12 8.00
CA MET A 260 35.72 0.91 7.37
C MET A 260 36.67 2.07 7.63
N LYS A 261 36.22 3.33 7.59
CA LYS A 261 37.01 4.51 7.98
C LYS A 261 37.49 4.41 9.44
N GLY A 262 36.58 4.05 10.37
CA GLY A 262 36.94 3.82 11.77
C GLY A 262 37.97 2.71 11.94
N PHE A 263 37.94 1.67 11.12
CA PHE A 263 38.94 0.62 11.07
C PHE A 263 40.32 1.12 10.64
N VAL A 264 40.36 1.98 9.63
CA VAL A 264 41.61 2.56 9.14
C VAL A 264 42.25 3.46 10.20
N GLU A 265 41.44 4.24 10.91
CA GLU A 265 41.92 5.11 12.00
C GLU A 265 42.45 4.28 13.18
N MET A 266 41.72 3.22 13.56
CA MET A 266 42.17 2.31 14.62
C MET A 266 43.51 1.63 14.27
N ARG A 267 43.67 1.21 13.00
CA ARG A 267 44.92 0.63 12.51
C ARG A 267 46.08 1.63 12.54
N ARG A 268 45.81 2.92 12.23
CA ARG A 268 46.83 3.98 12.37
C ARG A 268 47.24 4.19 13.84
N SER A 269 46.27 4.15 14.75
CA SER A 269 46.56 4.29 16.19
C SER A 269 47.36 3.11 16.75
N ILE A 270 47.05 1.89 16.32
CA ILE A 270 47.83 0.69 16.67
C ILE A 270 49.28 0.85 16.19
N LYS A 271 49.47 1.24 14.93
CA LYS A 271 50.80 1.43 14.35
C LYS A 271 51.65 2.53 15.04
N LYS A 272 50.92 3.56 15.56
CA LYS A 272 51.58 4.61 16.36
C LYS A 272 52.03 4.06 17.72
N MET A 273 51.19 3.29 18.42
CA MET A 273 51.52 2.67 19.71
C MET A 273 52.58 1.60 19.57
N GLU A 274 52.63 0.84 18.47
CA GLU A 274 53.71 -0.11 18.17
C GLU A 274 55.06 0.63 18.11
N LYS A 275 55.14 1.75 17.36
CA LYS A 275 56.36 2.57 17.27
C LYS A 275 56.81 3.16 18.63
N GLU A 276 55.83 3.63 19.43
CA GLU A 276 56.12 4.14 20.77
C GLU A 276 56.61 3.03 21.69
N ASN A 277 56.06 1.81 21.53
CA ASN A 277 56.51 0.63 22.28
C ASN A 277 57.93 0.20 21.90
N ASP A 278 58.25 0.19 20.59
CA ASP A 278 59.58 -0.11 20.09
C ASP A 278 60.63 0.90 20.65
N ALA A 279 60.28 2.21 20.62
CA ALA A 279 61.10 3.27 21.15
C ALA A 279 61.33 3.15 22.71
N LEU A 280 60.29 2.71 23.43
CA LEU A 280 60.41 2.42 24.87
C LEU A 280 61.29 1.19 25.13
N GLN A 281 61.23 0.18 24.26
CA GLN A 281 62.01 -1.02 24.33
C GLN A 281 63.52 -0.73 24.08
N GLU A 282 63.81 0.07 23.01
CA GLU A 282 65.19 0.54 22.76
C GLU A 282 65.76 1.37 23.97
N LYS A 283 64.86 2.22 24.54
CA LYS A 283 65.28 2.99 25.76
C LYS A 283 65.48 2.13 26.96
N LEU A 284 64.71 1.05 27.13
CA LEU A 284 64.87 0.06 28.16
C LEU A 284 66.19 -0.67 27.98
N GLU A 285 66.50 -1.16 26.77
CA GLU A 285 67.78 -1.82 26.44
C GLU A 285 68.97 -0.88 26.65
N SER A 286 68.85 0.41 26.29
CA SER A 286 69.93 1.40 26.54
C SER A 286 70.12 1.70 28.00
N LEU A 287 69.04 1.67 28.80
CA LEU A 287 69.14 1.85 30.26
C LEU A 287 69.64 0.60 30.94
N GLU A 288 69.35 -0.60 30.49
CA GLU A 288 69.92 -1.86 30.98
C GLU A 288 71.41 -1.95 30.69
N ALA A 289 71.82 -1.52 29.48
CA ALA A 289 73.23 -1.47 29.11
C ALA A 289 74.06 -0.44 29.97
N ASN A 290 73.42 0.69 30.35
CA ASN A 290 74.07 1.75 31.14
C ASN A 290 73.93 1.59 32.66
N ASN A 291 73.17 0.62 33.15
CA ASN A 291 72.76 0.64 34.55
C ASN A 291 73.12 -0.62 35.33
N GLN A 292 74.30 -0.65 35.83
CA GLN A 292 74.60 -1.41 37.04
C GLN A 292 74.12 -0.69 38.32
N ASN A 293 73.56 0.52 38.25
CA ASN A 293 73.30 1.33 39.45
C ASN A 293 71.93 2.06 39.59
N SER A 294 70.86 1.74 38.88
CA SER A 294 69.57 2.46 39.11
C SER A 294 68.35 1.63 38.87
N ASN A 295 67.88 0.90 39.85
CA ASN A 295 66.63 0.09 39.87
C ASN A 295 65.33 0.88 39.79
N ARG A 296 65.33 2.21 39.82
CA ARG A 296 64.14 3.03 39.94
C ARG A 296 63.53 3.41 38.54
N GLY A 297 64.43 3.76 37.63
CA GLY A 297 63.96 4.12 36.26
C GLY A 297 63.46 2.91 35.43
N MET A 298 64.03 1.71 35.71
CA MET A 298 63.62 0.46 35.09
C MET A 298 62.17 0.07 35.47
N LYS A 299 61.74 0.31 36.71
CA LYS A 299 60.34 0.02 37.14
C LYS A 299 59.32 0.90 36.46
N GLU A 300 59.62 2.18 36.26
CA GLU A 300 58.72 3.13 35.62
C GLU A 300 58.57 2.84 34.12
N ILE A 301 59.62 2.51 33.41
CA ILE A 301 59.62 2.16 32.00
C ILE A 301 58.91 0.82 31.79
N ASN A 302 59.13 -0.17 32.64
CA ASN A 302 58.41 -1.44 32.57
C ASN A 302 56.89 -1.27 32.82
N SER A 303 56.54 -0.44 33.82
CA SER A 303 55.10 -0.19 34.03
C SER A 303 54.44 0.49 32.83
N ALA A 304 55.08 1.51 32.24
CA ALA A 304 54.60 2.20 31.07
C ALA A 304 54.51 1.28 29.81
N MET A 305 55.47 0.37 29.68
CA MET A 305 55.49 -0.62 28.62
C MET A 305 54.35 -1.64 28.76
N VAL A 306 54.09 -2.12 29.96
CA VAL A 306 52.97 -3.03 30.27
C VAL A 306 51.63 -2.37 30.01
N GLU A 307 51.44 -1.10 30.40
CA GLU A 307 50.23 -0.33 30.10
C GLU A 307 50.02 -0.16 28.60
N LYS A 308 51.06 0.22 27.87
CA LYS A 308 50.98 0.38 26.39
C LYS A 308 50.68 -0.95 25.69
N GLN A 309 51.30 -2.06 26.13
CA GLN A 309 51.00 -3.40 25.61
C GLN A 309 49.56 -3.83 25.91
N ALA A 310 49.06 -3.51 27.11
CA ALA A 310 47.65 -3.79 27.44
C ALA A 310 46.68 -2.98 26.56
N ALA A 311 47.01 -1.72 26.32
CA ALA A 311 46.21 -0.87 25.42
C ALA A 311 46.23 -1.38 23.96
N CYS A 312 47.36 -1.82 23.43
CA CYS A 312 47.46 -2.46 22.11
C CYS A 312 46.60 -3.73 22.01
N ARG A 313 46.69 -4.62 23.00
CA ARG A 313 45.86 -5.84 23.04
C ARG A 313 44.37 -5.52 23.11
N ALA A 314 43.99 -4.49 23.87
CA ALA A 314 42.59 -4.04 23.94
C ALA A 314 42.07 -3.54 22.58
N LEU A 315 42.90 -2.80 21.83
CA LEU A 315 42.54 -2.34 20.47
C LEU A 315 42.52 -3.49 19.46
N GLU A 316 43.45 -4.43 19.54
CA GLU A 316 43.44 -5.64 18.72
C GLU A 316 42.18 -6.48 18.95
N LYS A 317 41.76 -6.64 20.22
CA LYS A 317 40.50 -7.33 20.55
C LYS A 317 39.28 -6.63 19.95
N LYS A 318 39.20 -5.30 20.09
CA LYS A 318 38.13 -4.50 19.46
C LYS A 318 38.16 -4.65 17.95
N LEU A 319 39.30 -4.71 17.31
CA LEU A 319 39.46 -4.94 15.88
C LEU A 319 38.93 -6.32 15.45
N VAL A 320 39.26 -7.36 16.22
CA VAL A 320 38.76 -8.73 15.97
C VAL A 320 37.26 -8.82 16.16
N ASP A 321 36.72 -8.23 17.22
CA ASP A 321 35.29 -8.24 17.48
C ASP A 321 34.52 -7.48 16.41
N SER A 322 35.01 -6.32 15.96
CA SER A 322 34.42 -5.59 14.83
C SER A 322 34.50 -6.37 13.51
N LYS A 323 35.61 -7.10 13.26
CA LYS A 323 35.72 -7.98 12.09
C LYS A 323 34.72 -9.13 12.14
N LYS A 324 34.51 -9.75 13.32
CA LYS A 324 33.47 -10.79 13.49
C LYS A 324 32.07 -10.24 13.24
N GLN A 325 31.76 -9.04 13.69
CA GLN A 325 30.47 -8.38 13.41
C GLN A 325 30.28 -8.14 11.93
N ILE A 326 31.29 -7.65 11.21
CA ILE A 326 31.22 -7.47 9.75
C ILE A 326 31.04 -8.81 9.04
N PHE A 327 31.73 -9.87 9.49
CA PHE A 327 31.60 -11.21 8.90
C PHE A 327 30.18 -11.79 9.10
N SER A 328 29.65 -11.68 10.34
CA SER A 328 28.28 -12.16 10.64
C SER A 328 27.19 -11.37 9.90
N MET A 329 27.42 -10.09 9.61
CA MET A 329 26.53 -9.28 8.77
C MET A 329 26.58 -9.73 7.31
N LYS A 330 27.74 -10.15 6.81
CA LYS A 330 27.91 -10.68 5.44
C LYS A 330 27.17 -12.01 5.23
N GLU A 331 27.19 -12.91 6.22
CA GLU A 331 26.47 -14.18 6.15
C GLU A 331 24.94 -14.00 6.16
N ARG A 332 24.43 -12.96 6.81
CA ARG A 332 22.98 -12.67 6.85
C ARG A 332 22.43 -12.03 5.58
N GLU A 333 23.25 -11.34 4.81
CA GLU A 333 22.81 -10.49 3.69
C GLU A 333 23.12 -11.04 2.28
N GLY A 334 23.68 -12.27 2.17
CA GLY A 334 23.84 -12.94 0.86
C GLY A 334 24.73 -12.19 -0.15
N TRP A 335 25.87 -11.69 0.27
CA TRP A 335 26.78 -10.93 -0.60
C TRP A 335 27.36 -11.77 -1.75
N PRO A 336 27.58 -11.17 -2.94
CA PRO A 336 28.16 -11.89 -4.07
C PRO A 336 29.53 -12.47 -3.71
N ILE A 337 29.77 -13.71 -4.11
CA ILE A 337 30.95 -14.54 -3.86
C ILE A 337 32.29 -13.82 -4.15
N PHE A 338 32.30 -12.87 -5.08
CA PHE A 338 33.50 -12.16 -5.51
C PHE A 338 34.11 -11.24 -4.42
N VAL A 339 33.28 -10.58 -3.63
CA VAL A 339 33.75 -9.67 -2.56
C VAL A 339 34.30 -10.48 -1.38
N SER A 340 33.75 -11.67 -1.14
CA SER A 340 34.25 -12.61 -0.11
C SER A 340 35.66 -13.11 -0.43
N TYR A 341 35.95 -13.40 -1.71
CA TYR A 341 37.23 -13.94 -2.14
C TYR A 341 38.43 -12.95 -1.95
N VAL A 342 38.25 -11.69 -2.29
CA VAL A 342 39.29 -10.66 -2.16
C VAL A 342 39.59 -10.38 -0.68
N TYR A 343 38.61 -10.46 0.20
CA TYR A 343 38.77 -10.21 1.63
C TYR A 343 39.45 -11.39 2.36
N THR A 344 39.14 -12.63 1.97
CA THR A 344 39.71 -13.83 2.58
C THR A 344 41.18 -13.99 2.18
N LYS A 345 41.55 -13.64 0.93
CA LYS A 345 42.91 -13.71 0.47
C LYS A 345 43.86 -12.75 1.23
N HIS A 346 43.41 -11.50 1.43
CA HIS A 346 44.19 -10.51 2.21
C HIS A 346 44.23 -10.83 3.71
N TYR A 347 43.25 -11.58 4.22
CA TYR A 347 43.23 -11.99 5.63
C TYR A 347 44.26 -13.08 5.93
N HIS A 348 44.48 -14.03 5.04
CA HIS A 348 45.48 -15.08 5.21
C HIS A 348 46.90 -14.53 5.07
N GLU A 349 47.15 -13.61 4.14
CA GLU A 349 48.47 -12.98 3.99
C GLU A 349 48.91 -12.18 5.23
N ILE A 350 47.97 -11.60 6.00
CA ILE A 350 48.28 -10.85 7.24
C ILE A 350 48.49 -11.79 8.44
N LEU A 351 47.83 -12.96 8.47
CA LEU A 351 48.04 -13.96 9.54
C LEU A 351 49.36 -14.70 9.36
N ASP A 352 49.75 -15.06 8.15
CA ASP A 352 50.98 -15.81 7.88
C ASP A 352 52.26 -14.98 8.18
N THR A 353 52.20 -13.65 8.07
CA THR A 353 53.35 -12.77 8.43
C THR A 353 53.56 -12.60 9.93
N ARG A 354 52.62 -13.03 10.80
CA ARG A 354 52.73 -12.88 12.28
C ARG A 354 53.00 -14.16 13.05
N VAL A 355 52.88 -15.33 12.44
CA VAL A 355 53.18 -16.60 13.16
C VAL A 355 54.69 -16.94 13.18
N GLY A 356 55.50 -16.15 12.47
CA GLY A 356 56.93 -16.39 12.33
C GLY A 356 57.84 -15.81 13.43
N THR A 357 57.33 -15.10 14.45
CA THR A 357 58.16 -14.56 15.54
C THR A 357 57.74 -15.14 16.88
N THR A 358 58.08 -16.39 17.10
CA THR A 358 58.30 -16.93 18.46
C THR A 358 59.63 -16.42 18.96
N VAL A 359 59.61 -15.50 19.88
CA VAL A 359 60.78 -15.13 20.70
C VAL A 359 60.89 -16.21 21.78
N PRO A 360 62.11 -16.86 21.95
CA PRO A 360 62.35 -17.73 23.09
C PRO A 360 62.51 -16.88 24.37
N LEU A 361 62.18 -17.49 25.50
CA LEU A 361 62.23 -16.97 26.86
C LEU A 361 63.48 -16.20 27.20
#